data_26e9eb59a886a336b0f9373732195f3e
#
_entry.id   26e9eb59a886a336b0f9373732195f3e
#
_cell.length_a   1.000
_cell.length_b   1.000
_cell.length_c   1.000
_cell.angle_alpha   90.00
_cell.angle_beta   90.00
_cell.angle_gamma   90.00
#
_symmetry.space_group_name_H-M   'P 1'
#
loop_
_entity.id
_entity.type
_entity.pdbx_description
1 polymer ?
#
loop_
_entity_poly.entity_id
_entity_poly.type
_entity_poly.pdbx_seq_one_letter_code
_entity_poly.pdbx_strand_id
1 'polypeptide(L)'
;LLNFWATWCAPCVQEVPSLVQLQSQMGSKVTVFAVSMDQDEAAYRAFTLKRMAGLLTVRDPDHKSSAMYGTFAYPESFLIDKDGKIQRKFVGPVEWTSPEMIDYFNKL
;
A
#
# COMPACT_ATOMS: atom_id res chain seq x y z
N LEU A 1 -5.17 5.44 0.40
CA LEU A 1 -3.78 5.20 -0.04
C LEU A 1 -3.71 3.86 -0.74
N LEU A 2 -3.51 3.88 -2.04
CA LEU A 2 -3.38 2.70 -2.89
C LEU A 2 -1.91 2.32 -2.97
N ASN A 3 -1.59 1.08 -2.58
CA ASN A 3 -0.20 0.59 -2.54
C ASN A 3 -0.07 -0.66 -3.41
N PHE A 4 0.85 -0.66 -4.36
CA PHE A 4 1.19 -1.83 -5.17
C PHE A 4 2.42 -2.51 -4.60
N TRP A 5 2.32 -3.81 -4.34
CA TRP A 5 3.35 -4.58 -3.63
C TRP A 5 3.34 -6.04 -4.03
N ALA A 6 4.28 -6.81 -3.50
CA ALA A 6 4.28 -8.27 -3.62
C ALA A 6 5.09 -8.90 -2.48
N THR A 7 4.81 -10.16 -2.16
CA THR A 7 5.54 -10.89 -1.11
C THR A 7 7.00 -11.13 -1.48
N TRP A 8 7.31 -11.22 -2.79
CA TRP A 8 8.66 -11.44 -3.30
C TRP A 8 9.47 -10.15 -3.43
N CYS A 9 8.89 -9.01 -3.09
CA CYS A 9 9.54 -7.71 -3.18
C CYS A 9 10.03 -7.29 -1.79
N ALA A 10 11.33 -7.36 -1.55
CA ALA A 10 11.91 -7.08 -0.24
C ALA A 10 11.60 -5.66 0.27
N PRO A 11 11.77 -4.59 -0.52
CA PRO A 11 11.39 -3.25 -0.06
C PRO A 11 9.89 -3.11 0.26
N CYS A 12 9.03 -3.83 -0.48
CA CYS A 12 7.59 -3.85 -0.20
C CYS A 12 7.32 -4.45 1.18
N VAL A 13 7.94 -5.59 1.47
CA VAL A 13 7.78 -6.27 2.76
C VAL A 13 8.28 -5.40 3.91
N GLN A 14 9.40 -4.71 3.72
CA GLN A 14 9.94 -3.79 4.72
C GLN A 14 9.01 -2.63 5.04
N GLU A 15 8.22 -2.20 4.08
CA GLU A 15 7.27 -1.10 4.22
C GLU A 15 6.01 -1.50 5.00
N VAL A 16 5.63 -2.76 4.98
CA VAL A 16 4.34 -3.24 5.51
C VAL A 16 4.09 -2.86 6.97
N PRO A 17 5.05 -3.00 7.91
CA PRO A 17 4.78 -2.61 9.29
C PRO A 17 4.33 -1.15 9.43
N SER A 18 4.94 -0.23 8.71
CA SER A 18 4.55 1.18 8.77
C SER A 18 3.20 1.45 8.11
N LEU A 19 2.84 0.69 7.07
CA LEU A 19 1.49 0.77 6.48
C LEU A 19 0.42 0.34 7.47
N VAL A 20 0.65 -0.74 8.19
CA VAL A 20 -0.27 -1.24 9.22
C VAL A 20 -0.42 -0.21 10.34
N GLN A 21 0.68 0.37 10.79
CA GLN A 21 0.67 1.41 11.82
C GLN A 21 -0.05 2.68 11.33
N LEU A 22 0.18 3.09 10.09
CA LEU A 22 -0.52 4.24 9.52
C LEU A 22 -2.03 4.04 9.54
N GLN A 23 -2.50 2.89 9.10
CA GLN A 23 -3.93 2.58 9.11
C GLN A 23 -4.49 2.62 10.53
N SER A 24 -3.77 2.06 11.49
CA SER A 24 -4.18 2.06 12.89
C SER A 24 -4.26 3.49 13.45
N GLN A 25 -3.31 4.34 13.13
CA GLN A 25 -3.27 5.72 13.64
C GLN A 25 -4.29 6.63 12.97
N MET A 26 -4.55 6.43 11.68
CA MET A 26 -5.43 7.32 10.92
C MET A 26 -6.92 6.92 11.02
N GLY A 27 -7.20 5.68 11.37
CA GLY A 27 -8.58 5.22 11.51
C GLY A 27 -9.38 5.42 10.22
N SER A 28 -10.53 6.09 10.31
CA SER A 28 -11.38 6.34 9.15
C SER A 28 -10.89 7.48 8.25
N LYS A 29 -9.87 8.20 8.66
CA LYS A 29 -9.35 9.34 7.88
C LYS A 29 -8.63 8.90 6.62
N VAL A 30 -7.91 7.79 6.70
CA VAL A 30 -7.17 7.21 5.57
C VAL A 30 -7.48 5.72 5.51
N THR A 31 -7.78 5.23 4.31
CA THR A 31 -7.92 3.79 4.06
C THR A 31 -6.72 3.33 3.25
N VAL A 32 -5.97 2.37 3.77
CA VAL A 32 -4.87 1.72 3.03
C VAL A 32 -5.44 0.56 2.25
N PHE A 33 -5.25 0.59 0.94
CA PHE A 33 -5.68 -0.48 0.03
C PHE A 33 -4.44 -1.02 -0.69
N ALA A 34 -4.02 -2.22 -0.30
CA ALA A 34 -2.81 -2.84 -0.82
C ALA A 34 -3.16 -3.89 -1.89
N VAL A 35 -2.64 -3.68 -3.10
CA VAL A 35 -2.89 -4.57 -4.24
C VAL A 35 -1.62 -5.36 -4.52
N SER A 36 -1.72 -6.68 -4.37
CA SER A 36 -0.60 -7.59 -4.56
C SER A 36 -0.43 -7.99 -6.01
N MET A 37 0.82 -8.00 -6.45
CA MET A 37 1.22 -8.53 -7.76
C MET A 37 1.56 -10.03 -7.72
N ASP A 38 1.33 -10.69 -6.59
CA ASP A 38 1.68 -12.10 -6.40
C ASP A 38 0.88 -12.99 -7.34
N GLN A 39 1.58 -13.88 -8.04
CA GLN A 39 0.95 -14.95 -8.80
C GLN A 39 0.63 -16.16 -7.90
N ASP A 40 1.43 -16.36 -6.86
CA ASP A 40 1.22 -17.43 -5.88
C ASP A 40 0.20 -16.99 -4.85
N GLU A 41 -1.02 -17.52 -4.96
CA GLU A 41 -2.11 -17.19 -4.05
C GLU A 41 -1.82 -17.65 -2.61
N ALA A 42 -1.17 -18.81 -2.45
CA ALA A 42 -0.86 -19.33 -1.12
C ALA A 42 0.13 -18.43 -0.38
N ALA A 43 1.17 -17.95 -1.07
CA ALA A 43 2.13 -17.01 -0.50
C ALA A 43 1.45 -15.70 -0.10
N TYR A 44 0.59 -15.17 -0.97
CA TYR A 44 -0.18 -13.96 -0.72
C TYR A 44 -1.04 -14.12 0.55
N ARG A 45 -1.81 -15.20 0.64
CA ARG A 45 -2.71 -15.44 1.78
C ARG A 45 -1.95 -15.60 3.09
N ALA A 46 -0.87 -16.38 3.08
CA ALA A 46 -0.07 -16.61 4.28
C ALA A 46 0.51 -15.29 4.81
N PHE A 47 1.01 -14.44 3.93
CA PHE A 47 1.60 -13.17 4.30
C PHE A 47 0.54 -12.19 4.83
N THR A 48 -0.56 -12.01 4.10
CA THR A 48 -1.59 -11.02 4.48
C THR A 48 -2.26 -11.39 5.80
N LEU A 49 -2.54 -12.66 6.03
CA LEU A 49 -3.11 -13.12 7.31
C LEU A 49 -2.18 -12.83 8.49
N LYS A 50 -0.89 -13.02 8.30
CA LYS A 50 0.09 -12.90 9.38
C LYS A 50 0.49 -11.45 9.66
N ARG A 51 0.60 -10.61 8.61
CA ARG A 51 1.32 -9.34 8.72
C ARG A 51 0.53 -8.11 8.31
N MET A 52 -0.64 -8.27 7.71
CA MET A 52 -1.37 -7.15 7.14
C MET A 52 -2.77 -6.97 7.74
N ALA A 53 -2.91 -7.33 9.01
CA ALA A 53 -4.18 -7.15 9.72
C ALA A 53 -4.58 -5.67 9.72
N GLY A 54 -5.86 -5.41 9.44
CA GLY A 54 -6.39 -4.06 9.41
C GLY A 54 -6.28 -3.37 8.05
N LEU A 55 -5.53 -3.93 7.10
CA LEU A 55 -5.46 -3.40 5.74
C LEU A 55 -6.47 -4.09 4.84
N LEU A 56 -7.00 -3.33 3.88
CA LEU A 56 -7.71 -3.92 2.75
C LEU A 56 -6.68 -4.43 1.75
N THR A 57 -6.79 -5.70 1.37
CA THR A 57 -5.86 -6.31 0.43
C THR A 57 -6.59 -7.08 -0.65
N VAL A 58 -6.07 -7.03 -1.87
CA VAL A 58 -6.50 -7.88 -2.98
C VAL A 58 -5.28 -8.34 -3.75
N ARG A 59 -5.44 -9.39 -4.53
CA ARG A 59 -4.40 -9.91 -5.42
C ARG A 59 -4.78 -9.66 -6.87
N ASP A 60 -3.85 -9.11 -7.62
CA ASP A 60 -4.00 -8.85 -9.07
C ASP A 60 -2.83 -9.53 -9.82
N PRO A 61 -2.90 -10.86 -10.03
CA PRO A 61 -1.78 -11.60 -10.59
C PRO A 61 -1.44 -11.22 -12.03
N ASP A 62 -2.39 -10.63 -12.76
CA ASP A 62 -2.16 -10.20 -14.15
C ASP A 62 -1.59 -8.79 -14.25
N HIS A 63 -1.41 -8.10 -13.13
CA HIS A 63 -0.84 -6.75 -13.04
C HIS A 63 -1.65 -5.70 -13.83
N LYS A 64 -2.94 -5.91 -14.01
CA LYS A 64 -3.78 -4.99 -14.80
C LYS A 64 -3.93 -3.64 -14.13
N SER A 65 -4.16 -3.65 -12.83
CA SER A 65 -4.37 -2.40 -12.07
C SER A 65 -3.09 -1.56 -12.02
N SER A 66 -1.94 -2.18 -11.76
CA SER A 66 -0.68 -1.46 -11.71
C SER A 66 -0.32 -0.88 -13.08
N ALA A 67 -0.58 -1.62 -14.15
CA ALA A 67 -0.34 -1.14 -15.51
C ALA A 67 -1.20 0.08 -15.83
N MET A 68 -2.47 0.11 -15.37
CA MET A 68 -3.36 1.26 -15.55
C MET A 68 -2.81 2.52 -14.88
N TYR A 69 -2.09 2.36 -13.77
CA TYR A 69 -1.45 3.47 -13.06
C TYR A 69 -0.05 3.78 -13.56
N GLY A 70 0.44 3.02 -14.55
CA GLY A 70 1.80 3.18 -15.06
C GLY A 70 2.88 2.66 -14.12
N THR A 71 2.52 1.75 -13.21
CA THR A 71 3.42 1.19 -12.21
C THR A 71 3.95 -0.15 -12.67
N PHE A 72 5.28 -0.23 -12.86
CA PHE A 72 5.97 -1.44 -13.30
C PHE A 72 7.12 -1.83 -12.38
N ALA A 73 7.38 -1.06 -11.33
CA ALA A 73 8.35 -1.35 -10.28
C ALA A 73 7.69 -1.12 -8.92
N TYR A 74 8.09 -1.89 -7.92
CA TYR A 74 7.40 -1.93 -6.63
C TYR A 74 8.35 -1.68 -5.46
N PRO A 75 7.87 -1.06 -4.37
CA PRO A 75 6.50 -0.57 -4.18
C PRO A 75 6.29 0.79 -4.83
N GLU A 76 5.06 1.06 -5.22
CA GLU A 76 4.57 2.40 -5.56
C GLU A 76 3.23 2.63 -4.90
N SER A 77 3.00 3.87 -4.46
CA SER A 77 1.76 4.21 -3.77
C SER A 77 1.18 5.50 -4.33
N PHE A 78 -0.14 5.58 -4.30
CA PHE A 78 -0.90 6.74 -4.79
C PHE A 78 -1.88 7.19 -3.72
N LEU A 79 -1.80 8.45 -3.33
CA LEU A 79 -2.81 9.03 -2.47
C LEU A 79 -3.95 9.55 -3.34
N ILE A 80 -5.14 9.00 -3.14
CA ILE A 80 -6.34 9.33 -3.91
C ILE A 80 -7.33 9.98 -2.95
N ASP A 81 -7.87 11.13 -3.34
CA ASP A 81 -8.85 11.85 -2.52
C ASP A 81 -10.26 11.29 -2.65
N LYS A 82 -11.20 11.90 -1.93
CA LYS A 82 -12.61 11.46 -1.93
C LYS A 82 -13.29 11.61 -3.28
N ASP A 83 -12.77 12.47 -4.15
CA ASP A 83 -13.30 12.70 -5.49
C ASP A 83 -12.67 11.78 -6.52
N GLY A 84 -11.79 10.86 -6.10
CA GLY A 84 -11.11 9.93 -6.98
C GLY A 84 -9.90 10.51 -7.69
N LYS A 85 -9.41 11.66 -7.26
CA LYS A 85 -8.25 12.31 -7.87
C LYS A 85 -6.97 11.90 -7.17
N ILE A 86 -5.93 11.62 -7.95
CA ILE A 86 -4.59 11.33 -7.43
C ILE A 86 -3.97 12.64 -6.94
N GLN A 87 -3.71 12.72 -5.64
CA GLN A 87 -3.10 13.88 -5.02
C GLN A 87 -1.58 13.79 -4.99
N ARG A 88 -1.04 12.59 -4.87
CA ARG A 88 0.40 12.40 -4.77
C ARG A 88 0.78 10.96 -5.13
N LYS A 89 1.94 10.82 -5.79
CA LYS A 89 2.56 9.53 -6.09
C LYS A 89 3.82 9.38 -5.26
N PHE A 90 4.00 8.20 -4.66
CA PHE A 90 5.21 7.84 -3.92
C PHE A 90 5.90 6.71 -4.65
N VAL A 91 7.16 6.93 -5.04
CA VAL A 91 7.97 5.94 -5.73
C VAL A 91 8.95 5.31 -4.74
N GLY A 92 8.93 3.98 -4.65
CA GLY A 92 9.77 3.24 -3.72
C GLY A 92 9.18 3.16 -2.31
N PRO A 93 9.91 2.52 -1.37
CA PRO A 93 9.44 2.34 -0.01
C PRO A 93 9.40 3.67 0.75
N VAL A 94 8.40 3.79 1.62
CA VAL A 94 8.18 4.97 2.46
C VAL A 94 8.06 4.51 3.90
N GLU A 95 8.65 5.25 4.83
CA GLU A 95 8.40 5.10 6.26
C GLU A 95 7.12 5.87 6.60
N TRP A 96 5.96 5.19 6.52
CA TRP A 96 4.65 5.83 6.56
C TRP A 96 4.31 6.47 7.90
N THR A 97 4.98 6.06 8.97
CA THR A 97 4.76 6.61 10.30
C THR A 97 5.89 7.51 10.78
N SER A 98 6.75 7.98 9.88
CA SER A 98 7.69 9.05 10.21
C SER A 98 6.93 10.31 10.61
N PRO A 99 7.53 11.20 11.44
CA PRO A 99 6.87 12.44 11.83
C PRO A 99 6.40 13.28 10.63
N GLU A 100 7.19 13.32 9.55
CA GLU A 100 6.84 14.04 8.35
C GLU A 100 5.58 13.49 7.68
N MET A 101 5.48 12.17 7.58
CA MET A 101 4.33 11.53 6.93
C MET A 101 3.08 11.64 7.79
N ILE A 102 3.19 11.46 9.10
CA ILE A 102 2.05 11.61 10.00
C ILE A 102 1.53 13.05 9.93
N ASP A 103 2.42 14.04 9.95
CA ASP A 103 2.06 15.44 9.81
C ASP A 103 1.34 15.69 8.47
N TYR A 104 1.86 15.14 7.39
CA TYR A 104 1.27 15.25 6.07
C TYR A 104 -0.17 14.73 6.05
N PHE A 105 -0.39 13.52 6.55
CA PHE A 105 -1.72 12.91 6.58
C PHE A 105 -2.67 13.65 7.52
N ASN A 106 -2.18 14.19 8.63
CA ASN A 106 -3.02 14.95 9.56
C ASN A 106 -3.52 16.27 8.97
N LYS A 107 -2.84 16.80 7.97
CA LYS A 107 -3.22 18.05 7.32
C LYS A 107 -4.14 17.88 6.11
N LEU A 108 -4.47 16.66 5.76
CA LEU A 108 -5.37 16.41 4.63
C LEU A 108 -6.82 16.80 4.93
#